data_48af9af3515722632486be758702d5a4
#
_entry.id   48af9af3515722632486be758702d5a4
#
_cell.length_a   1.000
_cell.length_b   1.000
_cell.length_c   1.000
_cell.angle_alpha   90.00
_cell.angle_beta   90.00
_cell.angle_gamma   90.00
#
_symmetry.space_group_name_H-M   'P 1'
#
loop_
_entity.id
_entity.type
_entity.pdbx_description
1 polymer ?
#
loop_
_entity_poly.entity_id
_entity_poly.type
_entity_poly.pdbx_seq_one_letter_code
_entity_poly.pdbx_strand_id
1 'polypeptide(L)'
;VGNVYDVPVGLIKSNPFNPRAVYTTTAVDNMAISLSTSGQRISATGYIDDQGSITLIEGETRLRGARAAGLATLRIEIRPRPASDRELYEEAGASNVERREQTPLDDAIKWKELLAKKVYQTQAALAKSLGLGEDHVSRTLSLAGLSNRVIHAVAENPELLNHKMLNALREFWDVEGDEATLELILEVAKTGMGYRDVVARRKAAVKGPVKRPRSTREVLSFKGAKGELKSFEEDGRIELSLRGLSPETAHEITSKLMALFPKE
;
A
#
# COMPACT_ATOMS: atom_id res chain seq x y z
N VAL A 1 -9.94 -26.05 30.19
CA VAL A 1 -10.21 -25.38 28.89
C VAL A 1 -11.29 -24.35 29.14
N GLY A 2 -11.10 -23.11 28.66
CA GLY A 2 -12.02 -22.00 28.87
C GLY A 2 -11.86 -21.28 30.24
N ASN A 3 -10.94 -21.67 31.09
CA ASN A 3 -10.64 -20.92 32.30
C ASN A 3 -9.68 -19.75 32.02
N VAL A 4 -9.95 -18.62 32.66
CA VAL A 4 -9.14 -17.40 32.60
C VAL A 4 -8.22 -17.32 33.81
N TYR A 5 -6.94 -17.06 33.52
CA TYR A 5 -5.91 -16.96 34.55
C TYR A 5 -5.16 -15.63 34.42
N ASP A 6 -4.71 -15.09 35.55
CA ASP A 6 -3.77 -13.99 35.59
C ASP A 6 -2.33 -14.56 35.44
N VAL A 7 -1.79 -14.43 34.22
CA VAL A 7 -0.49 -15.01 33.88
C VAL A 7 0.59 -13.92 33.96
N PRO A 8 1.73 -14.18 34.65
CA PRO A 8 2.86 -13.25 34.64
C PRO A 8 3.31 -12.92 33.23
N VAL A 9 3.40 -11.62 32.89
CA VAL A 9 3.72 -11.14 31.53
C VAL A 9 5.03 -11.72 31.00
N GLY A 10 6.00 -11.97 31.89
CA GLY A 10 7.28 -12.57 31.51
C GLY A 10 7.22 -14.04 31.08
N LEU A 11 6.14 -14.77 31.41
CA LEU A 11 5.93 -16.16 30.99
C LEU A 11 5.12 -16.29 29.69
N ILE A 12 4.67 -15.18 29.14
CA ILE A 12 3.84 -15.18 27.94
C ILE A 12 4.74 -14.99 26.71
N LYS A 13 4.66 -15.93 25.77
CA LYS A 13 5.32 -15.87 24.47
C LYS A 13 4.36 -15.36 23.42
N SER A 14 4.87 -14.56 22.48
CA SER A 14 4.13 -14.11 21.29
C SER A 14 3.82 -15.28 20.38
N ASN A 15 2.70 -15.20 19.66
CA ASN A 15 2.38 -16.12 18.59
C ASN A 15 3.33 -15.90 17.39
N PRO A 16 4.17 -16.87 17.00
CA PRO A 16 5.09 -16.72 15.88
C PRO A 16 4.36 -16.62 14.53
N PHE A 17 3.09 -17.06 14.50
CA PHE A 17 2.23 -17.01 13.32
C PHE A 17 1.09 -15.99 13.45
N ASN A 18 1.25 -14.97 14.32
CA ASN A 18 0.24 -13.92 14.44
C ASN A 18 0.02 -13.22 13.08
N PRO A 19 -1.24 -13.11 12.61
CA PRO A 19 -1.56 -12.45 11.34
C PRO A 19 -1.11 -11.00 11.27
N ARG A 20 -1.19 -10.23 12.37
CA ARG A 20 -0.65 -8.88 12.42
C ARG A 20 0.88 -8.91 12.45
N ALA A 21 1.51 -8.23 11.50
CA ALA A 21 2.96 -8.12 11.39
C ALA A 21 3.48 -6.76 11.88
N VAL A 22 2.72 -5.69 11.67
CA VAL A 22 3.14 -4.33 11.96
C VAL A 22 2.40 -3.78 13.17
N TYR A 23 3.17 -3.30 14.15
CA TYR A 23 2.67 -2.68 15.37
C TYR A 23 3.27 -1.28 15.47
N THR A 24 2.44 -0.25 15.32
CA THR A 24 2.87 1.14 15.48
C THR A 24 3.08 1.45 16.95
N THR A 25 3.98 2.38 17.24
CA THR A 25 4.22 2.85 18.62
C THR A 25 2.92 3.40 19.20
N THR A 26 2.18 4.20 18.44
CA THR A 26 0.89 4.76 18.84
C THR A 26 -0.13 3.69 19.25
N ALA A 27 -0.23 2.59 18.49
CA ALA A 27 -1.18 1.51 18.82
C ALA A 27 -0.81 0.79 20.12
N VAL A 28 0.49 0.58 20.37
CA VAL A 28 1.00 -0.03 21.60
C VAL A 28 0.78 0.89 22.80
N ASP A 29 1.09 2.19 22.66
CA ASP A 29 0.93 3.19 23.73
C ASP A 29 -0.54 3.37 24.10
N ASN A 30 -1.43 3.46 23.13
CA ASN A 30 -2.87 3.52 23.37
C ASN A 30 -3.38 2.29 24.13
N MET A 31 -2.88 1.11 23.79
CA MET A 31 -3.22 -0.12 24.52
C MET A 31 -2.65 -0.10 25.95
N ALA A 32 -1.44 0.38 26.14
CA ALA A 32 -0.81 0.52 27.45
C ALA A 32 -1.63 1.45 28.35
N ILE A 33 -2.01 2.61 27.85
CA ILE A 33 -2.89 3.57 28.54
C ILE A 33 -4.24 2.91 28.89
N SER A 34 -4.87 2.25 27.91
CA SER A 34 -6.16 1.58 28.13
C SER A 34 -6.09 0.51 29.23
N LEU A 35 -5.06 -0.32 29.21
CA LEU A 35 -4.85 -1.36 30.22
C LEU A 35 -4.60 -0.78 31.62
N SER A 36 -3.82 0.32 31.71
CA SER A 36 -3.50 0.97 32.99
C SER A 36 -4.72 1.70 33.58
N THR A 37 -5.56 2.32 32.75
CA THR A 37 -6.68 3.15 33.22
C THR A 37 -7.96 2.34 33.44
N SER A 38 -8.27 1.41 32.53
CA SER A 38 -9.54 0.68 32.50
C SER A 38 -9.41 -0.80 32.84
N GLY A 39 -8.17 -1.29 33.02
CA GLY A 39 -7.88 -2.71 33.16
C GLY A 39 -8.16 -3.50 31.89
N GLN A 40 -7.88 -4.79 31.95
CA GLN A 40 -8.15 -5.69 30.83
C GLN A 40 -9.61 -6.17 30.84
N ARG A 41 -10.41 -5.72 29.88
CA ARG A 41 -11.83 -6.09 29.76
C ARG A 41 -12.04 -7.45 29.09
N ILE A 42 -11.27 -7.75 28.07
CA ILE A 42 -11.33 -8.98 27.27
C ILE A 42 -10.03 -9.75 27.48
N SER A 43 -10.12 -11.03 27.84
CA SER A 43 -8.94 -11.90 27.98
C SER A 43 -8.23 -12.08 26.63
N ALA A 44 -6.91 -12.21 26.66
CA ALA A 44 -6.20 -12.80 25.54
C ALA A 44 -6.42 -14.32 25.55
N THR A 45 -6.14 -15.00 24.44
CA THR A 45 -6.21 -16.46 24.36
C THR A 45 -4.84 -17.05 24.12
N GLY A 46 -4.56 -18.20 24.73
CA GLY A 46 -3.28 -18.87 24.59
C GLY A 46 -3.35 -20.34 24.99
N TYR A 47 -2.30 -21.06 24.72
CA TYR A 47 -2.14 -22.48 25.11
C TYR A 47 -0.83 -22.70 25.85
N ILE A 48 -0.78 -23.78 26.64
CA ILE A 48 0.44 -24.20 27.32
C ILE A 48 1.33 -24.95 26.33
N ASP A 49 2.55 -24.46 26.10
CA ASP A 49 3.53 -25.10 25.24
C ASP A 49 4.26 -26.25 25.95
N ASP A 50 5.10 -27.00 25.22
CA ASP A 50 5.83 -28.16 25.75
C ASP A 50 6.85 -27.81 26.86
N GLN A 51 7.14 -26.52 27.04
CA GLN A 51 8.04 -25.99 28.05
C GLN A 51 7.30 -25.47 29.30
N GLY A 52 5.96 -25.59 29.30
CA GLY A 52 5.11 -25.06 30.37
C GLY A 52 4.91 -23.53 30.33
N SER A 53 5.35 -22.87 29.25
CA SER A 53 5.09 -21.45 29.03
C SER A 53 3.74 -21.27 28.31
N ILE A 54 3.18 -20.07 28.41
CA ILE A 54 1.95 -19.73 27.67
C ILE A 54 2.35 -19.09 26.33
N THR A 55 1.96 -19.73 25.21
CA THR A 55 2.06 -19.13 23.88
C THR A 55 0.70 -18.56 23.49
N LEU A 56 0.66 -17.30 23.07
CA LEU A 56 -0.58 -16.66 22.61
C LEU A 56 -1.13 -17.35 21.36
N ILE A 57 -2.45 -17.42 21.28
CA ILE A 57 -3.21 -17.61 20.04
C ILE A 57 -3.59 -16.21 19.55
N GLU A 58 -4.22 -15.40 20.43
CA GLU A 58 -4.69 -14.05 20.14
C GLU A 58 -4.36 -13.09 21.30
N GLY A 59 -4.18 -11.80 21.00
CA GLY A 59 -4.01 -10.75 22.01
C GLY A 59 -2.61 -10.13 22.04
N GLU A 60 -1.85 -10.22 20.98
CA GLU A 60 -0.49 -9.68 20.86
C GLU A 60 -0.41 -8.19 21.20
N THR A 61 -1.37 -7.36 20.73
CA THR A 61 -1.41 -5.92 21.06
C THR A 61 -1.56 -5.71 22.56
N ARG A 62 -2.38 -6.54 23.23
CA ARG A 62 -2.55 -6.49 24.71
C ARG A 62 -1.26 -6.89 25.42
N LEU A 63 -0.57 -7.93 24.94
CA LEU A 63 0.73 -8.33 25.51
C LEU A 63 1.77 -7.21 25.38
N ARG A 64 1.87 -6.59 24.20
CA ARG A 64 2.78 -5.46 23.96
C ARG A 64 2.43 -4.25 24.84
N GLY A 65 1.14 -3.91 24.91
CA GLY A 65 0.65 -2.84 25.78
C GLY A 65 0.90 -3.13 27.27
N ALA A 66 0.69 -4.37 27.72
CA ALA A 66 0.97 -4.78 29.10
C ALA A 66 2.47 -4.66 29.44
N ARG A 67 3.36 -5.04 28.51
CA ARG A 67 4.81 -4.87 28.66
C ARG A 67 5.21 -3.39 28.72
N ALA A 68 4.66 -2.57 27.82
CA ALA A 68 4.91 -1.13 27.79
C ALA A 68 4.41 -0.42 29.05
N ALA A 69 3.27 -0.87 29.61
CA ALA A 69 2.69 -0.35 30.85
C ALA A 69 3.36 -0.91 32.14
N GLY A 70 4.29 -1.85 32.01
CA GLY A 70 4.93 -2.50 33.18
C GLY A 70 3.97 -3.34 34.02
N LEU A 71 2.89 -3.89 33.45
CA LEU A 71 1.94 -4.72 34.18
C LEU A 71 2.56 -6.05 34.59
N ALA A 72 2.26 -6.50 35.79
CA ALA A 72 2.78 -7.76 36.34
C ALA A 72 2.14 -8.97 35.64
N THR A 73 0.84 -8.92 35.37
CA THR A 73 0.06 -10.02 34.80
C THR A 73 -0.81 -9.58 33.63
N LEU A 74 -1.21 -10.56 32.82
CA LEU A 74 -2.21 -10.40 31.79
C LEU A 74 -3.22 -11.54 31.87
N ARG A 75 -4.51 -11.25 31.73
CA ARG A 75 -5.56 -12.27 31.76
C ARG A 75 -5.60 -13.04 30.45
N ILE A 76 -5.46 -14.37 30.56
CA ILE A 76 -5.42 -15.29 29.42
C ILE A 76 -6.43 -16.42 29.64
N GLU A 77 -7.28 -16.63 28.65
CA GLU A 77 -8.10 -17.83 28.52
C GLU A 77 -7.25 -18.95 27.93
N ILE A 78 -7.09 -20.03 28.68
CA ILE A 78 -6.32 -21.19 28.22
C ILE A 78 -7.20 -22.08 27.33
N ARG A 79 -6.75 -22.29 26.11
CA ARG A 79 -7.39 -23.16 25.10
C ARG A 79 -6.53 -24.38 24.78
N PRO A 80 -7.09 -25.40 24.12
CA PRO A 80 -6.31 -26.50 23.58
C PRO A 80 -5.21 -25.97 22.64
N ARG A 81 -4.08 -26.66 22.63
CA ARG A 81 -3.02 -26.34 21.66
C ARG A 81 -3.50 -26.62 20.24
N PRO A 82 -3.34 -25.68 19.29
CA PRO A 82 -3.60 -25.93 17.87
C PRO A 82 -2.75 -27.11 17.36
N ALA A 83 -3.32 -27.95 16.50
CA ALA A 83 -2.67 -29.17 16.04
C ALA A 83 -1.51 -28.90 15.06
N SER A 84 -1.44 -27.69 14.49
CA SER A 84 -0.40 -27.28 13.54
C SER A 84 -0.19 -25.78 13.55
N ASP A 85 0.96 -25.34 13.00
CA ASP A 85 1.27 -23.92 12.76
C ASP A 85 0.23 -23.25 11.86
N ARG A 86 -0.31 -24.01 10.92
CA ARG A 86 -1.38 -23.55 10.04
C ARG A 86 -2.66 -23.27 10.81
N GLU A 87 -3.08 -24.19 11.67
CA GLU A 87 -4.27 -24.02 12.52
C GLU A 87 -4.09 -22.83 13.47
N LEU A 88 -2.89 -22.68 14.06
CA LEU A 88 -2.57 -21.53 14.91
C LEU A 88 -2.70 -20.21 14.17
N TYR A 89 -2.25 -20.14 12.90
CA TYR A 89 -2.39 -18.96 12.06
C TYR A 89 -3.87 -18.68 11.71
N GLU A 90 -4.59 -19.71 11.27
CA GLU A 90 -6.00 -19.60 10.86
C GLU A 90 -6.91 -19.21 12.05
N GLU A 91 -6.70 -19.78 13.24
CA GLU A 91 -7.45 -19.44 14.44
C GLU A 91 -7.19 -17.99 14.89
N ALA A 92 -5.92 -17.57 14.89
CA ALA A 92 -5.55 -16.19 15.18
C ALA A 92 -6.11 -15.21 14.13
N GLY A 93 -6.20 -15.61 12.87
CA GLY A 93 -6.72 -14.82 11.77
C GLY A 93 -8.23 -14.61 11.84
N ALA A 94 -8.99 -15.62 12.22
CA ALA A 94 -10.45 -15.55 12.29
C ALA A 94 -10.93 -14.38 13.15
N SER A 95 -10.34 -14.18 14.32
CA SER A 95 -10.68 -13.07 15.21
C SER A 95 -10.31 -11.69 14.65
N ASN A 96 -9.27 -11.59 13.83
CA ASN A 96 -8.82 -10.33 13.23
C ASN A 96 -9.69 -9.92 12.04
N VAL A 97 -10.14 -10.87 11.23
CA VAL A 97 -11.06 -10.62 10.09
C VAL A 97 -12.38 -10.03 10.58
N GLU A 98 -12.94 -10.57 11.66
CA GLU A 98 -14.16 -10.04 12.26
C GLU A 98 -14.01 -8.61 12.76
N ARG A 99 -12.82 -8.22 13.22
CA ARG A 99 -12.52 -6.87 13.74
C ARG A 99 -12.01 -5.89 12.70
N ARG A 100 -11.77 -6.30 11.45
CA ARG A 100 -11.18 -5.48 10.37
C ARG A 100 -9.85 -4.81 10.75
N GLU A 101 -9.06 -5.44 11.60
CA GLU A 101 -7.81 -4.86 12.11
C GLU A 101 -6.57 -5.24 11.29
N GLN A 102 -6.70 -6.19 10.36
CA GLN A 102 -5.59 -6.66 9.51
C GLN A 102 -5.50 -5.85 8.23
N THR A 103 -4.31 -5.44 7.89
CA THR A 103 -4.04 -4.62 6.70
C THR A 103 -3.42 -5.47 5.59
N PRO A 104 -3.51 -5.04 4.30
CA PRO A 104 -2.81 -5.74 3.21
C PRO A 104 -1.29 -5.84 3.40
N LEU A 105 -0.71 -4.92 4.18
CA LEU A 105 0.71 -4.94 4.51
C LEU A 105 1.04 -6.04 5.52
N ASP A 106 0.18 -6.25 6.52
CA ASP A 106 0.29 -7.36 7.46
C ASP A 106 0.21 -8.70 6.71
N ASP A 107 -0.79 -8.84 5.83
CA ASP A 107 -0.97 -10.02 4.97
C ASP A 107 0.29 -10.31 4.14
N ALA A 108 0.82 -9.29 3.47
CA ALA A 108 1.99 -9.44 2.63
C ALA A 108 3.19 -10.01 3.39
N ILE A 109 3.49 -9.43 4.57
CA ILE A 109 4.62 -9.83 5.40
C ILE A 109 4.41 -11.24 5.93
N LYS A 110 3.22 -11.52 6.48
CA LYS A 110 2.93 -12.83 7.09
C LYS A 110 2.82 -13.94 6.06
N TRP A 111 2.17 -13.71 4.93
CA TRP A 111 2.10 -14.72 3.88
C TRP A 111 3.47 -15.08 3.31
N LYS A 112 4.37 -14.10 3.17
CA LYS A 112 5.76 -14.35 2.80
C LYS A 112 6.47 -15.23 3.82
N GLU A 113 6.31 -14.96 5.13
CA GLU A 113 6.87 -15.79 6.22
C GLU A 113 6.31 -17.22 6.21
N LEU A 114 4.98 -17.37 6.07
CA LEU A 114 4.30 -18.67 6.04
C LEU A 114 4.76 -19.55 4.88
N LEU A 115 4.93 -18.94 3.70
CA LEU A 115 5.47 -19.64 2.52
C LEU A 115 6.95 -20.01 2.71
N ALA A 116 7.76 -19.10 3.27
CA ALA A 116 9.17 -19.37 3.55
C ALA A 116 9.35 -20.50 4.58
N LYS A 117 8.51 -20.56 5.60
CA LYS A 117 8.48 -21.63 6.62
C LYS A 117 7.77 -22.91 6.14
N LYS A 118 7.27 -22.93 4.90
CA LYS A 118 6.51 -24.06 4.32
C LYS A 118 5.26 -24.47 5.11
N VAL A 119 4.66 -23.55 5.86
CA VAL A 119 3.33 -23.73 6.49
C VAL A 119 2.28 -23.96 5.38
N TYR A 120 2.41 -23.20 4.30
CA TYR A 120 1.75 -23.46 3.02
C TYR A 120 2.81 -23.75 1.96
N GLN A 121 2.61 -24.82 1.17
CA GLN A 121 3.59 -25.26 0.19
C GLN A 121 3.68 -24.33 -1.02
N THR A 122 2.57 -23.68 -1.40
CA THR A 122 2.47 -22.80 -2.57
C THR A 122 1.52 -21.64 -2.30
N GLN A 123 1.62 -20.58 -3.12
CA GLN A 123 0.66 -19.47 -3.11
C GLN A 123 -0.77 -19.94 -3.42
N ALA A 124 -0.94 -20.91 -4.31
CA ALA A 124 -2.24 -21.49 -4.62
C ALA A 124 -2.85 -22.21 -3.41
N ALA A 125 -2.04 -22.95 -2.63
CA ALA A 125 -2.49 -23.60 -1.40
C ALA A 125 -2.91 -22.57 -0.33
N LEU A 126 -2.15 -21.46 -0.18
CA LEU A 126 -2.49 -20.35 0.70
C LEU A 126 -3.80 -19.69 0.24
N ALA A 127 -3.92 -19.34 -1.03
CA ALA A 127 -5.12 -18.72 -1.59
C ALA A 127 -6.37 -19.58 -1.35
N LYS A 128 -6.27 -20.88 -1.64
CA LYS A 128 -7.37 -21.83 -1.41
C LYS A 128 -7.78 -21.90 0.06
N SER A 129 -6.82 -21.95 0.99
CA SER A 129 -7.08 -22.00 2.43
C SER A 129 -7.81 -20.77 2.94
N LEU A 130 -7.43 -19.58 2.44
CA LEU A 130 -8.02 -18.31 2.84
C LEU A 130 -9.30 -17.96 2.05
N GLY A 131 -9.69 -18.76 1.07
CA GLY A 131 -10.84 -18.47 0.20
C GLY A 131 -10.61 -17.27 -0.72
N LEU A 132 -9.36 -16.98 -1.08
CA LEU A 132 -8.94 -15.84 -1.91
C LEU A 132 -8.53 -16.28 -3.32
N GLY A 133 -8.60 -15.34 -4.28
CA GLY A 133 -8.05 -15.57 -5.62
C GLY A 133 -6.51 -15.53 -5.61
N GLU A 134 -5.86 -16.35 -6.44
CA GLU A 134 -4.40 -16.38 -6.55
C GLU A 134 -3.80 -15.04 -6.97
N ASP A 135 -4.47 -14.31 -7.88
CA ASP A 135 -4.06 -12.95 -8.28
C ASP A 135 -4.07 -11.96 -7.11
N HIS A 136 -5.03 -12.11 -6.19
CA HIS A 136 -5.09 -11.27 -5.00
C HIS A 136 -3.89 -11.58 -4.08
N VAL A 137 -3.62 -12.86 -3.84
CA VAL A 137 -2.50 -13.30 -3.02
C VAL A 137 -1.16 -12.86 -3.62
N SER A 138 -0.97 -13.02 -4.93
CA SER A 138 0.24 -12.60 -5.63
C SER A 138 0.49 -11.10 -5.53
N ARG A 139 -0.54 -10.28 -5.79
CA ARG A 139 -0.44 -8.81 -5.64
C ARG A 139 -0.14 -8.38 -4.21
N THR A 140 -0.79 -9.01 -3.23
CA THR A 140 -0.53 -8.72 -1.82
C THR A 140 0.91 -9.08 -1.45
N LEU A 141 1.38 -10.26 -1.82
CA LEU A 141 2.76 -10.71 -1.56
C LEU A 141 3.82 -9.76 -2.13
N SER A 142 3.52 -9.09 -3.25
CA SER A 142 4.45 -8.12 -3.84
C SER A 142 4.76 -6.95 -2.90
N LEU A 143 3.84 -6.59 -2.02
CA LEU A 143 4.03 -5.51 -1.03
C LEU A 143 5.13 -5.83 -0.01
N ALA A 144 5.38 -7.12 0.27
CA ALA A 144 6.47 -7.55 1.14
C ALA A 144 7.88 -7.36 0.52
N GLY A 145 7.96 -6.80 -0.68
CA GLY A 145 9.20 -6.33 -1.31
C GLY A 145 9.62 -4.93 -0.89
N LEU A 146 8.73 -4.13 -0.33
CA LEU A 146 9.05 -2.81 0.19
C LEU A 146 10.12 -2.88 1.29
N SER A 147 10.97 -1.84 1.38
CA SER A 147 11.95 -1.76 2.46
C SER A 147 11.27 -1.56 3.82
N ASN A 148 11.96 -1.95 4.90
CA ASN A 148 11.45 -1.76 6.25
C ASN A 148 11.18 -0.26 6.56
N ARG A 149 11.97 0.66 6.01
CA ARG A 149 11.77 2.11 6.20
C ARG A 149 10.43 2.56 5.61
N VAL A 150 10.15 2.13 4.39
CA VAL A 150 8.89 2.45 3.69
C VAL A 150 7.70 1.77 4.39
N ILE A 151 7.86 0.50 4.81
CA ILE A 151 6.82 -0.23 5.57
C ILE A 151 6.44 0.54 6.84
N HIS A 152 7.43 0.99 7.62
CA HIS A 152 7.17 1.76 8.84
C HIS A 152 6.50 3.10 8.54
N ALA A 153 6.98 3.84 7.53
CA ALA A 153 6.40 5.12 7.15
C ALA A 153 4.93 4.99 6.72
N VAL A 154 4.59 3.95 5.96
CA VAL A 154 3.20 3.68 5.55
C VAL A 154 2.34 3.26 6.75
N ALA A 155 2.89 2.44 7.66
CA ALA A 155 2.15 1.94 8.83
C ALA A 155 1.71 3.04 9.80
N GLU A 156 2.49 4.13 9.90
CA GLU A 156 2.13 5.31 10.72
C GLU A 156 1.04 6.19 10.07
N ASN A 157 0.61 5.87 8.83
CA ASN A 157 -0.41 6.59 8.08
C ASN A 157 -1.55 5.66 7.67
N PRO A 158 -2.53 5.40 8.54
CA PRO A 158 -3.58 4.38 8.34
C PRO A 158 -4.40 4.57 7.04
N GLU A 159 -4.55 5.82 6.57
CA GLU A 159 -5.24 6.15 5.33
C GLU A 159 -4.55 5.57 4.08
N LEU A 160 -3.25 5.27 4.17
CA LEU A 160 -2.47 4.67 3.08
C LEU A 160 -2.60 3.14 3.02
N LEU A 161 -3.12 2.50 4.08
CA LEU A 161 -3.15 1.05 4.25
C LEU A 161 -4.25 0.35 3.43
N ASN A 162 -4.58 0.87 2.26
CA ASN A 162 -5.49 0.22 1.31
C ASN A 162 -4.73 -0.34 0.10
N HIS A 163 -5.24 -1.42 -0.48
CA HIS A 163 -4.58 -2.12 -1.60
C HIS A 163 -4.18 -1.22 -2.77
N LYS A 164 -5.04 -0.25 -3.15
CA LYS A 164 -4.76 0.60 -4.32
C LYS A 164 -3.59 1.54 -4.07
N MET A 165 -3.57 2.16 -2.89
CA MET A 165 -2.49 3.07 -2.50
C MET A 165 -1.18 2.31 -2.30
N LEU A 166 -1.21 1.19 -1.58
CA LEU A 166 -0.03 0.37 -1.33
C LEU A 166 0.61 -0.13 -2.63
N ASN A 167 -0.20 -0.61 -3.58
CA ASN A 167 0.32 -1.04 -4.88
C ASN A 167 0.92 0.14 -5.68
N ALA A 168 0.28 1.30 -5.67
CA ALA A 168 0.81 2.49 -6.34
C ALA A 168 2.15 2.95 -5.73
N LEU A 169 2.25 2.96 -4.39
CA LEU A 169 3.51 3.25 -3.67
C LEU A 169 4.59 2.20 -3.95
N ARG A 170 4.21 0.91 -3.97
CA ARG A 170 5.12 -0.18 -4.30
C ARG A 170 5.72 -0.01 -5.70
N GLU A 171 4.86 0.26 -6.70
CA GLU A 171 5.29 0.49 -8.07
C GLU A 171 6.12 1.78 -8.23
N PHE A 172 5.86 2.81 -7.43
CA PHE A 172 6.68 4.03 -7.40
C PHE A 172 8.05 3.75 -6.78
N TRP A 173 8.09 3.00 -5.68
CA TRP A 173 9.30 2.58 -5.00
C TRP A 173 10.23 1.76 -5.90
N ASP A 174 9.70 0.90 -6.77
CA ASP A 174 10.48 0.13 -7.74
C ASP A 174 11.26 1.04 -8.72
N VAL A 175 10.75 2.24 -8.99
CA VAL A 175 11.36 3.18 -9.94
C VAL A 175 12.29 4.16 -9.25
N GLU A 176 11.88 4.71 -8.11
CA GLU A 176 12.51 5.86 -7.48
C GLU A 176 13.25 5.51 -6.17
N GLY A 177 13.02 4.32 -5.60
CA GLY A 177 13.67 3.86 -4.38
C GLY A 177 13.11 4.49 -3.10
N ASP A 178 13.85 4.27 -1.99
CA ASP A 178 13.39 4.58 -0.63
C ASP A 178 13.17 6.08 -0.40
N GLU A 179 14.18 6.92 -0.68
CA GLU A 179 14.13 8.34 -0.29
C GLU A 179 12.97 9.08 -0.95
N ALA A 180 12.82 8.92 -2.27
CA ALA A 180 11.72 9.55 -3.01
C ALA A 180 10.35 9.01 -2.57
N THR A 181 10.27 7.71 -2.20
CA THR A 181 9.02 7.13 -1.71
C THR A 181 8.67 7.65 -0.32
N LEU A 182 9.62 7.82 0.57
CA LEU A 182 9.40 8.42 1.89
C LEU A 182 8.92 9.87 1.78
N GLU A 183 9.53 10.67 0.90
CA GLU A 183 9.07 12.03 0.62
C GLU A 183 7.64 12.05 0.07
N LEU A 184 7.33 11.15 -0.86
CA LEU A 184 6.00 11.01 -1.42
C LEU A 184 4.96 10.60 -0.36
N ILE A 185 5.27 9.68 0.55
CA ILE A 185 4.40 9.29 1.67
C ILE A 185 4.06 10.51 2.54
N LEU A 186 5.05 11.32 2.91
CA LEU A 186 4.84 12.53 3.68
C LEU A 186 3.98 13.56 2.93
N GLU A 187 4.21 13.71 1.62
CA GLU A 187 3.39 14.60 0.78
C GLU A 187 1.94 14.11 0.70
N VAL A 188 1.72 12.81 0.48
CA VAL A 188 0.38 12.20 0.43
C VAL A 188 -0.36 12.39 1.76
N ALA A 189 0.29 12.10 2.88
CA ALA A 189 -0.29 12.27 4.22
C ALA A 189 -0.67 13.74 4.50
N LYS A 190 0.16 14.69 4.04
CA LYS A 190 -0.06 16.12 4.23
C LYS A 190 -1.15 16.71 3.33
N THR A 191 -1.22 16.25 2.08
CA THR A 191 -2.07 16.87 1.03
C THR A 191 -3.36 16.11 0.76
N GLY A 192 -3.46 14.84 1.21
CA GLY A 192 -4.58 13.96 0.92
C GLY A 192 -4.61 13.45 -0.54
N MET A 193 -3.46 13.46 -1.22
CA MET A 193 -3.36 12.93 -2.59
C MET A 193 -3.88 11.49 -2.69
N GLY A 194 -4.63 11.20 -3.76
CA GLY A 194 -5.14 9.86 -4.02
C GLY A 194 -4.13 8.95 -4.74
N TYR A 195 -4.43 7.66 -4.82
CA TYR A 195 -3.58 6.70 -5.52
C TYR A 195 -3.33 7.04 -6.99
N ARG A 196 -4.28 7.76 -7.65
CA ARG A 196 -4.13 8.18 -9.07
C ARG A 196 -3.00 9.19 -9.22
N ASP A 197 -2.80 10.05 -8.24
CA ASP A 197 -1.74 11.05 -8.24
C ASP A 197 -0.37 10.38 -8.07
N VAL A 198 -0.29 9.37 -7.19
CA VAL A 198 0.91 8.53 -7.04
C VAL A 198 1.25 7.80 -8.35
N VAL A 199 0.24 7.22 -9.01
CA VAL A 199 0.43 6.57 -10.33
C VAL A 199 0.90 7.59 -11.38
N ALA A 200 0.39 8.82 -11.37
CA ALA A 200 0.82 9.88 -12.28
C ALA A 200 2.28 10.28 -12.02
N ARG A 201 2.69 10.39 -10.75
CA ARG A 201 4.09 10.63 -10.36
C ARG A 201 5.02 9.54 -10.87
N ARG A 202 4.67 8.27 -10.69
CA ARG A 202 5.45 7.15 -11.24
C ARG A 202 5.58 7.25 -12.77
N LYS A 203 4.50 7.52 -13.48
CA LYS A 203 4.54 7.65 -14.94
C LYS A 203 5.43 8.80 -15.39
N ALA A 204 5.46 9.91 -14.65
CA ALA A 204 6.33 11.03 -14.93
C ALA A 204 7.80 10.66 -14.71
N ALA A 205 8.10 9.94 -13.63
CA ALA A 205 9.43 9.45 -13.30
C ALA A 205 10.00 8.52 -14.39
N VAL A 206 9.20 7.55 -14.84
CA VAL A 206 9.60 6.61 -15.91
C VAL A 206 9.82 7.30 -17.25
N LYS A 207 8.99 8.30 -17.59
CA LYS A 207 9.10 9.02 -18.88
C LYS A 207 10.21 10.07 -18.90
N GLY A 208 10.73 10.44 -17.72
CA GLY A 208 11.60 11.59 -17.58
C GLY A 208 10.85 12.92 -17.81
N PRO A 209 11.51 14.06 -17.68
CA PRO A 209 10.91 15.35 -17.97
C PRO A 209 10.54 15.38 -19.47
N VAL A 210 9.26 15.56 -19.74
CA VAL A 210 8.77 15.76 -21.12
C VAL A 210 9.43 17.04 -21.62
N LYS A 211 10.48 16.91 -22.42
CA LYS A 211 11.02 18.03 -23.19
C LYS A 211 9.90 18.43 -24.16
N ARG A 212 9.19 19.50 -23.86
CA ARG A 212 8.29 20.10 -24.86
C ARG A 212 9.22 20.60 -25.97
N PRO A 213 9.03 20.11 -27.23
CA PRO A 213 9.85 20.59 -28.33
C PRO A 213 9.72 22.11 -28.41
N ARG A 214 10.84 22.79 -28.51
CA ARG A 214 10.85 24.24 -28.67
C ARG A 214 10.20 24.55 -29.99
N SER A 215 9.17 25.39 -29.99
CA SER A 215 8.51 25.86 -31.20
C SER A 215 8.81 27.33 -31.39
N THR A 216 9.19 27.72 -32.59
CA THR A 216 9.16 29.10 -33.04
C THR A 216 7.72 29.45 -33.33
N ARG A 217 7.24 30.59 -32.81
CA ARG A 217 5.86 31.04 -32.96
C ARG A 217 5.84 32.36 -33.69
N GLU A 218 5.15 32.36 -34.84
CA GLU A 218 4.89 33.56 -35.63
C GLU A 218 3.39 33.88 -35.60
N VAL A 219 3.06 35.14 -35.30
CA VAL A 219 1.68 35.61 -35.33
C VAL A 219 1.36 36.01 -36.74
N LEU A 220 0.27 35.44 -37.29
CA LEU A 220 -0.20 35.72 -38.63
C LEU A 220 -1.44 36.58 -38.60
N SER A 221 -1.52 37.54 -39.52
CA SER A 221 -2.74 38.30 -39.82
C SER A 221 -2.98 38.32 -41.30
N PHE A 222 -4.17 37.83 -41.74
CA PHE A 222 -4.51 37.74 -43.16
C PHE A 222 -5.99 38.03 -43.36
N LYS A 223 -6.33 39.04 -44.18
CA LYS A 223 -7.70 39.44 -44.52
C LYS A 223 -8.65 39.54 -43.31
N GLY A 224 -8.16 40.11 -42.19
CA GLY A 224 -8.92 40.26 -40.96
C GLY A 224 -8.92 39.05 -40.03
N ALA A 225 -8.45 37.89 -40.47
CA ALA A 225 -8.24 36.71 -39.65
C ALA A 225 -6.96 36.83 -38.85
N LYS A 226 -6.97 36.27 -37.66
CA LYS A 226 -5.80 36.15 -36.76
C LYS A 226 -5.41 34.69 -36.64
N GLY A 227 -4.10 34.43 -36.59
CA GLY A 227 -3.60 33.07 -36.41
C GLY A 227 -2.18 33.00 -35.94
N GLU A 228 -1.70 31.80 -35.87
CA GLU A 228 -0.32 31.48 -35.48
C GLU A 228 0.23 30.34 -36.33
N LEU A 229 1.50 30.46 -36.67
CA LEU A 229 2.32 29.40 -37.23
C LEU A 229 3.31 28.95 -36.15
N LYS A 230 3.30 27.69 -35.84
CA LYS A 230 4.31 27.07 -34.96
C LYS A 230 5.14 26.11 -35.76
N SER A 231 6.45 26.29 -35.75
CA SER A 231 7.41 25.35 -36.32
C SER A 231 8.22 24.71 -35.20
N PHE A 232 8.35 23.41 -35.26
CA PHE A 232 9.08 22.57 -34.30
C PHE A 232 10.31 22.02 -35.01
N GLU A 233 11.44 22.67 -34.82
CA GLU A 233 12.69 22.33 -35.52
C GLU A 233 13.22 20.93 -35.21
N GLU A 234 12.93 20.43 -33.97
CA GLU A 234 13.42 19.13 -33.49
C GLU A 234 12.72 17.94 -34.14
N ASP A 235 11.43 18.06 -34.51
CA ASP A 235 10.61 16.98 -35.07
C ASP A 235 10.08 17.28 -36.45
N GLY A 236 10.44 18.42 -37.05
CA GLY A 236 10.04 18.82 -38.38
C GLY A 236 8.52 19.14 -38.53
N ARG A 237 7.81 19.28 -37.41
CA ARG A 237 6.37 19.53 -37.40
C ARG A 237 6.06 21.01 -37.56
N ILE A 238 5.03 21.29 -38.36
CA ILE A 238 4.47 22.64 -38.57
C ILE A 238 2.99 22.60 -38.21
N GLU A 239 2.55 23.55 -37.41
CA GLU A 239 1.15 23.76 -37.06
C GLU A 239 0.72 25.16 -37.50
N LEU A 240 -0.27 25.26 -38.39
CA LEU A 240 -0.91 26.51 -38.79
C LEU A 240 -2.32 26.57 -38.20
N SER A 241 -2.62 27.63 -37.47
CA SER A 241 -3.94 27.89 -36.93
C SER A 241 -4.40 29.29 -37.40
N LEU A 242 -5.52 29.39 -38.10
CA LEU A 242 -6.16 30.63 -38.52
C LEU A 242 -7.61 30.64 -38.00
N ARG A 243 -8.04 31.77 -37.46
CA ARG A 243 -9.41 31.95 -36.92
C ARG A 243 -10.05 33.21 -37.52
N GLY A 244 -11.37 33.17 -37.73
CA GLY A 244 -12.11 34.32 -38.26
C GLY A 244 -12.05 34.47 -39.77
N LEU A 245 -11.70 33.38 -40.50
CA LEU A 245 -11.79 33.34 -41.96
C LEU A 245 -13.24 33.21 -42.43
N SER A 246 -13.57 33.87 -43.58
CA SER A 246 -14.80 33.52 -44.28
C SER A 246 -14.66 32.12 -44.91
N PRO A 247 -15.79 31.41 -45.19
CA PRO A 247 -15.75 30.09 -45.85
C PRO A 247 -15.00 30.10 -47.18
N GLU A 248 -15.14 31.13 -47.98
CA GLU A 248 -14.46 31.29 -49.25
C GLU A 248 -12.95 31.45 -49.09
N THR A 249 -12.51 32.29 -48.16
CA THR A 249 -11.10 32.50 -47.87
C THR A 249 -10.46 31.24 -47.28
N ALA A 250 -11.17 30.49 -46.40
CA ALA A 250 -10.72 29.23 -45.87
C ALA A 250 -10.51 28.19 -46.97
N HIS A 251 -11.45 28.11 -47.95
CA HIS A 251 -11.32 27.22 -49.09
C HIS A 251 -10.13 27.59 -49.99
N GLU A 252 -9.94 28.89 -50.28
CA GLU A 252 -8.79 29.39 -51.04
C GLU A 252 -7.44 28.98 -50.40
N ILE A 253 -7.29 29.20 -49.11
CA ILE A 253 -6.07 28.85 -48.36
C ILE A 253 -5.86 27.34 -48.38
N THR A 254 -6.90 26.56 -48.10
CA THR A 254 -6.82 25.09 -48.10
C THR A 254 -6.38 24.57 -49.48
N SER A 255 -6.95 25.09 -50.55
CA SER A 255 -6.59 24.70 -51.93
C SER A 255 -5.13 25.02 -52.25
N LYS A 256 -4.64 26.21 -51.82
CA LYS A 256 -3.24 26.58 -52.00
C LYS A 256 -2.28 25.71 -51.17
N LEU A 257 -2.65 25.39 -49.94
CA LEU A 257 -1.87 24.48 -49.11
C LEU A 257 -1.81 23.08 -49.70
N MET A 258 -2.96 22.55 -50.16
CA MET A 258 -3.00 21.23 -50.80
C MET A 258 -2.20 21.16 -52.12
N ALA A 259 -2.06 22.28 -52.84
CA ALA A 259 -1.23 22.35 -54.04
C ALA A 259 0.27 22.25 -53.76
N LEU A 260 0.70 22.57 -52.55
CA LEU A 260 2.10 22.37 -52.11
C LEU A 260 2.43 20.90 -51.82
N PHE A 261 1.41 20.06 -51.62
CA PHE A 261 1.55 18.64 -51.35
C PHE A 261 0.83 17.81 -52.41
N PRO A 262 1.43 17.65 -53.61
CA PRO A 262 0.82 16.83 -54.65
C PRO A 262 0.61 15.40 -54.12
N LYS A 263 -0.58 14.86 -54.38
CA LYS A 263 -0.84 13.44 -54.06
C LYS A 263 0.03 12.60 -54.99
N GLU A 264 0.84 11.71 -54.42
CA GLU A 264 1.49 10.63 -55.14
C GLU A 264 0.48 9.71 -55.78
#